data_bbb4dd79f4ca9055a658e17fae20dc95
#
_entry.id   bbb4dd79f4ca9055a658e17fae20dc95
#
_cell.length_a   1.000
_cell.length_b   1.000
_cell.length_c   1.000
_cell.angle_alpha   90.00
_cell.angle_beta   90.00
_cell.angle_gamma   90.00
#
_symmetry.space_group_name_H-M   'P 1'
#
loop_
_entity.id
_entity.type
_entity.pdbx_description
1 polymer ?
#
loop_
_entity_poly.entity_id
_entity_poly.type
_entity_poly.pdbx_seq_one_letter_code
_entity_poly.pdbx_strand_id
1 'polypeptide(L)'
;LLAALVARLSGAGSARVDATPADPAPTPNQPQHAVLSATIQGLALSVGARQVPDELAQSLRAVQGLADDQASQVGWLRPAVVAGLAEGLARHRRPLRDTVVELVPDAADWVDRLLAKAREVAVHSNADPVARVQALSLLEWSDRDPPDSLVEPILATQEPPTVQLAALRLLTRRGTGETPRLLLAAWPSLTPQLRGEIVHGLLSRPEWIPDLLTGLEQGVVAVSDVPLGRRGGLLKHANPAIKQRAETLFRRSTPAERERVLENYRTAGELAGDPTRGAEVARRVCLGCHQLSGEGQAVGPALESVKHRGSGELLLHILDPNREVLPAFQEYTARLKDGRSTSGIIAEETASAITFRRAQGVVETVRREEIEELLSTRRSLMPEGLESQLTLQQMADLLARLKAGE
;
A
#
# COMPACT_ATOMS: atom_id res chain seq x y z
N LEU A 1 -22.48 10.11 23.14
CA LEU A 1 -22.20 8.67 22.91
C LEU A 1 -20.71 8.35 23.02
N LEU A 2 -19.83 9.04 22.23
CA LEU A 2 -18.38 8.80 22.22
C LEU A 2 -17.75 9.01 23.61
N ALA A 3 -18.05 10.12 24.29
CA ALA A 3 -17.56 10.41 25.65
C ALA A 3 -17.98 9.33 26.65
N ALA A 4 -19.22 8.86 26.58
CA ALA A 4 -19.72 7.78 27.45
C ALA A 4 -19.01 6.43 27.13
N LEU A 5 -18.72 6.15 25.87
CA LEU A 5 -17.98 4.95 25.46
C LEU A 5 -16.52 5.00 25.95
N VAL A 6 -15.87 6.16 25.84
CA VAL A 6 -14.51 6.40 26.36
C VAL A 6 -14.48 6.15 27.88
N ALA A 7 -15.42 6.73 28.62
CA ALA A 7 -15.52 6.53 30.07
C ALA A 7 -15.75 5.06 30.46
N ARG A 8 -16.51 4.32 29.66
CA ARG A 8 -16.79 2.90 29.89
C ARG A 8 -15.60 2.00 29.60
N LEU A 9 -14.87 2.26 28.49
CA LEU A 9 -13.67 1.51 28.12
C LEU A 9 -12.50 1.76 29.07
N SER A 10 -12.44 2.94 29.68
CA SER A 10 -11.40 3.30 30.64
C SER A 10 -11.70 2.82 32.10
N GLY A 11 -12.83 2.16 32.32
CA GLY A 11 -13.22 1.74 33.67
C GLY A 11 -13.69 2.86 34.61
N ALA A 12 -13.75 4.10 34.15
CA ALA A 12 -14.15 5.27 34.94
C ALA A 12 -15.66 5.31 35.29
N GLY A 13 -16.45 4.33 34.83
CA GLY A 13 -17.90 4.27 35.00
C GLY A 13 -18.42 3.17 35.92
N SER A 14 -17.60 2.39 36.59
CA SER A 14 -18.05 1.37 37.51
C SER A 14 -18.19 1.93 38.93
N ALA A 15 -19.38 2.39 39.28
CA ALA A 15 -19.82 2.41 40.69
C ALA A 15 -19.60 0.99 41.25
N ARG A 16 -18.96 0.92 42.44
CA ARG A 16 -18.72 -0.31 43.21
C ARG A 16 -20.00 -1.14 43.29
N VAL A 17 -20.03 -2.24 42.56
CA VAL A 17 -20.81 -3.40 42.91
C VAL A 17 -19.82 -4.36 43.56
N ASP A 18 -20.02 -4.69 44.80
CA ASP A 18 -19.27 -5.71 45.55
C ASP A 18 -19.26 -6.99 44.71
N ALA A 19 -18.12 -7.31 44.13
CA ALA A 19 -17.88 -8.58 43.45
C ALA A 19 -16.51 -9.10 43.88
N THR A 20 -16.52 -10.34 44.35
CA THR A 20 -15.36 -11.23 44.55
C THR A 20 -14.31 -11.05 43.47
N PRO A 21 -13.00 -11.21 43.75
CA PRO A 21 -11.94 -11.03 42.78
C PRO A 21 -12.11 -12.04 41.63
N ALA A 22 -12.66 -11.55 40.55
CA ALA A 22 -12.65 -12.27 39.27
C ALA A 22 -11.26 -12.17 38.68
N ASP A 23 -10.79 -13.25 38.03
CA ASP A 23 -9.56 -13.30 37.25
C ASP A 23 -9.41 -12.05 36.37
N PRO A 24 -8.18 -11.52 36.22
CA PRO A 24 -7.93 -10.38 35.32
C PRO A 24 -8.44 -10.73 33.93
N ALA A 25 -9.32 -9.88 33.41
CA ALA A 25 -9.82 -10.02 32.03
C ALA A 25 -8.63 -10.23 31.07
N PRO A 26 -8.71 -11.18 30.14
CA PRO A 26 -7.61 -11.44 29.21
C PRO A 26 -7.27 -10.15 28.47
N THR A 27 -6.00 -9.76 28.48
CA THR A 27 -5.49 -8.66 27.66
C THR A 27 -5.88 -8.94 26.20
N PRO A 28 -6.60 -8.02 25.54
CA PRO A 28 -7.03 -8.25 24.17
C PRO A 28 -5.80 -8.54 23.28
N ASN A 29 -5.88 -9.56 22.44
CA ASN A 29 -4.85 -9.87 21.46
C ASN A 29 -4.60 -8.66 20.54
N GLN A 30 -3.35 -8.46 20.08
CA GLN A 30 -2.96 -7.35 19.18
C GLN A 30 -3.94 -7.06 18.02
N PRO A 31 -4.54 -8.07 17.33
CA PRO A 31 -5.55 -7.83 16.29
C PRO A 31 -6.82 -7.14 16.81
N GLN A 32 -7.24 -7.46 18.04
CA GLN A 32 -8.45 -6.87 18.66
C GLN A 32 -8.24 -5.40 19.00
N HIS A 33 -7.04 -5.00 19.46
CA HIS A 33 -6.70 -3.60 19.72
C HIS A 33 -6.74 -2.76 18.44
N ALA A 34 -6.24 -3.28 17.32
CA ALA A 34 -6.25 -2.56 16.03
C ALA A 34 -7.70 -2.31 15.54
N VAL A 35 -8.58 -3.30 15.65
CA VAL A 35 -9.99 -3.18 15.27
C VAL A 35 -10.72 -2.19 16.16
N LEU A 36 -10.54 -2.26 17.48
CA LEU A 36 -11.14 -1.35 18.44
C LEU A 36 -10.67 0.09 18.22
N SER A 37 -9.37 0.28 18.00
CA SER A 37 -8.79 1.60 17.71
C SER A 37 -9.39 2.21 16.44
N ALA A 38 -9.47 1.45 15.34
CA ALA A 38 -10.08 1.91 14.09
C ALA A 38 -11.58 2.25 14.28
N THR A 39 -12.31 1.46 15.05
CA THR A 39 -13.72 1.70 15.32
C THR A 39 -13.91 2.99 16.12
N ILE A 40 -13.13 3.20 17.18
CA ILE A 40 -13.18 4.43 17.99
C ILE A 40 -12.79 5.65 17.17
N GLN A 41 -11.74 5.54 16.35
CA GLN A 41 -11.35 6.61 15.44
C GLN A 41 -12.47 6.96 14.45
N GLY A 42 -13.17 5.97 13.88
CA GLY A 42 -14.32 6.20 13.00
C GLY A 42 -15.50 6.89 13.68
N LEU A 43 -15.80 6.53 14.95
CA LEU A 43 -16.80 7.20 15.75
C LEU A 43 -16.40 8.65 16.07
N ALA A 44 -15.15 8.87 16.45
CA ALA A 44 -14.61 10.20 16.73
C ALA A 44 -14.61 11.09 15.48
N LEU A 45 -14.26 10.52 14.31
CA LEU A 45 -14.37 11.18 13.01
C LEU A 45 -15.81 11.68 12.75
N SER A 46 -16.81 10.86 13.04
CA SER A 46 -18.21 11.25 12.87
C SER A 46 -18.60 12.41 13.79
N VAL A 47 -18.06 12.46 15.02
CA VAL A 47 -18.26 13.60 15.95
C VAL A 47 -17.57 14.85 15.42
N GLY A 48 -16.32 14.73 14.96
CA GLY A 48 -15.56 15.85 14.36
C GLY A 48 -16.24 16.41 13.12
N ALA A 49 -16.79 15.55 12.26
CA ALA A 49 -17.49 15.96 11.03
C ALA A 49 -18.83 16.65 11.27
N ARG A 50 -19.54 16.35 12.35
CA ARG A 50 -20.79 17.02 12.71
C ARG A 50 -20.57 18.42 13.28
N GLN A 51 -19.41 18.71 13.82
CA GLN A 51 -19.01 20.01 14.37
C GLN A 51 -19.94 20.57 15.47
N VAL A 52 -20.58 19.71 16.24
CA VAL A 52 -21.40 20.12 17.38
C VAL A 52 -20.48 20.49 18.54
N PRO A 53 -20.43 21.77 19.00
CA PRO A 53 -19.42 22.23 19.96
C PRO A 53 -19.42 21.44 21.26
N ASP A 54 -20.60 21.16 21.84
CA ASP A 54 -20.73 20.44 23.10
C ASP A 54 -20.24 18.98 22.98
N GLU A 55 -20.52 18.29 21.85
CA GLU A 55 -20.05 16.93 21.63
C GLU A 55 -18.53 16.88 21.48
N LEU A 56 -17.94 17.85 20.76
CA LEU A 56 -16.50 18.00 20.61
C LEU A 56 -15.83 18.26 21.96
N ALA A 57 -16.33 19.24 22.73
CA ALA A 57 -15.80 19.57 24.04
C ALA A 57 -15.90 18.38 25.02
N GLN A 58 -17.04 17.69 25.08
CA GLN A 58 -17.22 16.50 25.93
C GLN A 58 -16.27 15.37 25.55
N SER A 59 -16.07 15.13 24.24
CA SER A 59 -15.15 14.09 23.75
C SER A 59 -13.70 14.39 24.12
N LEU A 60 -13.27 15.65 23.96
CA LEU A 60 -11.91 16.10 24.33
C LEU A 60 -11.69 15.99 25.86
N ARG A 61 -12.62 16.48 26.67
CA ARG A 61 -12.52 16.38 28.14
C ARG A 61 -12.51 14.93 28.61
N ALA A 62 -13.28 14.05 27.99
CA ALA A 62 -13.31 12.64 28.35
C ALA A 62 -11.93 11.96 28.18
N VAL A 63 -11.21 12.24 27.09
CA VAL A 63 -9.87 11.66 26.89
C VAL A 63 -8.77 12.41 27.64
N GLN A 64 -8.91 13.70 27.88
CA GLN A 64 -8.02 14.48 28.75
C GLN A 64 -8.08 13.98 30.19
N GLY A 65 -9.28 13.70 30.68
CA GLY A 65 -9.54 13.25 32.08
C GLY A 65 -9.14 11.81 32.38
N LEU A 66 -8.63 11.03 31.41
CA LEU A 66 -8.11 9.70 31.68
C LEU A 66 -6.88 9.79 32.60
N ALA A 67 -6.88 9.05 33.71
CA ALA A 67 -5.73 8.97 34.60
C ALA A 67 -4.54 8.29 33.90
N ASP A 68 -3.31 8.59 34.30
CA ASP A 68 -2.10 8.08 33.65
C ASP A 68 -1.93 6.55 33.83
N ASP A 69 -2.38 5.99 34.92
CA ASP A 69 -2.48 4.55 35.16
C ASP A 69 -3.48 3.87 34.23
N GLN A 70 -4.65 4.48 34.01
CA GLN A 70 -5.64 4.03 33.04
C GLN A 70 -5.15 4.21 31.61
N ALA A 71 -4.40 5.28 31.35
CA ALA A 71 -3.78 5.52 30.04
C ALA A 71 -2.75 4.42 29.66
N SER A 72 -2.11 3.77 30.64
CA SER A 72 -1.21 2.65 30.38
C SER A 72 -1.94 1.38 29.89
N GLN A 73 -3.18 1.17 30.33
CA GLN A 73 -4.01 0.03 29.91
C GLN A 73 -4.77 0.30 28.59
N VAL A 74 -5.15 1.56 28.35
CA VAL A 74 -5.89 1.99 27.16
C VAL A 74 -5.16 3.11 26.41
N GLY A 75 -3.84 3.07 26.40
CA GLY A 75 -2.98 4.10 25.81
C GLY A 75 -3.27 4.44 24.35
N TRP A 76 -3.82 3.48 23.63
CA TRP A 76 -4.29 3.64 22.25
C TRP A 76 -5.55 4.52 22.10
N LEU A 77 -6.33 4.69 23.17
CA LEU A 77 -7.63 5.36 23.11
C LEU A 77 -7.49 6.89 22.87
N ARG A 78 -6.55 7.53 23.58
CA ARG A 78 -6.29 8.97 23.40
C ARG A 78 -5.92 9.34 21.97
N PRO A 79 -4.87 8.74 21.37
CA PRO A 79 -4.50 9.06 19.98
C PRO A 79 -5.61 8.69 18.99
N ALA A 80 -6.35 7.59 19.18
CA ALA A 80 -7.43 7.20 18.29
C ALA A 80 -8.59 8.22 18.29
N VAL A 81 -9.03 8.67 19.47
CA VAL A 81 -10.09 9.68 19.55
C VAL A 81 -9.64 11.01 18.98
N VAL A 82 -8.45 11.48 19.35
CA VAL A 82 -7.96 12.79 18.89
C VAL A 82 -7.69 12.78 17.38
N ALA A 83 -7.14 11.70 16.84
CA ALA A 83 -6.95 11.55 15.39
C ALA A 83 -8.29 11.55 14.64
N GLY A 84 -9.29 10.83 15.13
CA GLY A 84 -10.62 10.81 14.52
C GLY A 84 -11.30 12.18 14.55
N LEU A 85 -11.27 12.88 15.70
CA LEU A 85 -11.81 14.25 15.80
C LEU A 85 -11.10 15.18 14.81
N ALA A 86 -9.77 15.13 14.76
CA ALA A 86 -8.95 15.95 13.85
C ALA A 86 -9.27 15.68 12.39
N GLU A 87 -9.41 14.41 11.99
CA GLU A 87 -9.83 14.02 10.64
C GLU A 87 -11.23 14.55 10.30
N GLY A 88 -12.19 14.43 11.23
CA GLY A 88 -13.55 14.95 11.04
C GLY A 88 -13.58 16.46 10.87
N LEU A 89 -12.84 17.19 11.71
CA LEU A 89 -12.70 18.67 11.64
C LEU A 89 -12.03 19.10 10.32
N ALA A 90 -11.04 18.36 9.87
CA ALA A 90 -10.30 18.68 8.63
C ALA A 90 -11.19 18.66 7.38
N ARG A 91 -12.30 17.90 7.36
CA ARG A 91 -13.30 17.90 6.28
C ARG A 91 -13.93 19.29 6.07
N HIS A 92 -13.95 20.09 7.13
CA HIS A 92 -14.47 21.47 7.13
C HIS A 92 -13.34 22.51 7.25
N ARG A 93 -12.09 22.10 7.01
CA ARG A 93 -10.90 22.97 7.09
C ARG A 93 -10.71 23.63 8.46
N ARG A 94 -11.17 22.97 9.53
CA ARG A 94 -10.95 23.42 10.92
C ARG A 94 -9.76 22.69 11.52
N PRO A 95 -8.66 23.38 11.87
CA PRO A 95 -7.53 22.77 12.57
C PRO A 95 -7.95 22.29 13.96
N LEU A 96 -7.48 21.12 14.38
CA LEU A 96 -7.75 20.56 15.71
C LEU A 96 -7.38 21.54 16.81
N ARG A 97 -6.16 22.08 16.78
CA ARG A 97 -5.63 22.93 17.83
C ARG A 97 -6.47 24.20 18.01
N ASP A 98 -6.88 24.83 16.91
CA ASP A 98 -7.69 26.03 16.95
C ASP A 98 -9.07 25.75 17.57
N THR A 99 -9.65 24.58 17.21
CA THR A 99 -10.92 24.11 17.80
C THR A 99 -10.78 23.80 19.30
N VAL A 100 -9.64 23.22 19.70
CA VAL A 100 -9.37 22.94 21.12
C VAL A 100 -9.25 24.25 21.91
N VAL A 101 -8.48 25.21 21.40
CA VAL A 101 -8.34 26.54 22.04
C VAL A 101 -9.69 27.25 22.17
N GLU A 102 -10.56 27.11 21.18
CA GLU A 102 -11.90 27.71 21.20
C GLU A 102 -12.86 27.04 22.20
N LEU A 103 -12.89 25.69 22.21
CA LEU A 103 -13.93 24.96 22.96
C LEU A 103 -13.45 24.43 24.33
N VAL A 104 -12.16 24.16 24.50
CA VAL A 104 -11.57 23.58 25.72
C VAL A 104 -10.15 24.15 25.90
N PRO A 105 -10.02 25.46 26.22
CA PRO A 105 -8.71 26.13 26.26
C PRO A 105 -7.68 25.45 27.19
N ASP A 106 -8.13 24.92 28.30
CA ASP A 106 -7.33 24.17 29.28
C ASP A 106 -6.77 22.82 28.73
N ALA A 107 -7.29 22.32 27.62
CA ALA A 107 -6.78 21.14 26.93
C ALA A 107 -5.67 21.44 25.89
N ALA A 108 -5.39 22.70 25.57
CA ALA A 108 -4.44 23.05 24.52
C ALA A 108 -3.03 22.50 24.78
N ASP A 109 -2.49 22.76 25.97
CA ASP A 109 -1.16 22.27 26.37
C ASP A 109 -1.10 20.74 26.43
N TRP A 110 -2.21 20.11 26.80
CA TRP A 110 -2.30 18.64 26.81
C TRP A 110 -2.24 18.08 25.38
N VAL A 111 -2.95 18.69 24.43
CA VAL A 111 -2.89 18.28 23.01
C VAL A 111 -1.48 18.47 22.46
N ASP A 112 -0.82 19.60 22.75
CA ASP A 112 0.56 19.86 22.31
C ASP A 112 1.54 18.80 22.86
N ARG A 113 1.39 18.39 24.13
CA ARG A 113 2.18 17.27 24.72
C ARG A 113 1.87 15.93 24.06
N LEU A 114 0.59 15.67 23.74
CA LEU A 114 0.20 14.44 23.05
C LEU A 114 0.83 14.34 21.66
N LEU A 115 0.85 15.44 20.90
CA LEU A 115 1.50 15.51 19.59
C LEU A 115 3.02 15.34 19.69
N ALA A 116 3.67 15.98 20.69
CA ALA A 116 5.09 15.80 20.93
C ALA A 116 5.43 14.33 21.23
N LYS A 117 4.63 13.69 22.08
CA LYS A 117 4.79 12.26 22.39
C LYS A 117 4.56 11.37 21.18
N ALA A 118 3.60 11.71 20.32
CA ALA A 118 3.36 10.99 19.08
C ALA A 118 4.59 11.03 18.14
N ARG A 119 5.28 12.17 18.02
CA ARG A 119 6.53 12.26 17.23
C ARG A 119 7.61 11.32 17.77
N GLU A 120 7.82 11.29 19.09
CA GLU A 120 8.78 10.37 19.72
C GLU A 120 8.44 8.90 19.42
N VAL A 121 7.16 8.50 19.63
CA VAL A 121 6.71 7.13 19.43
C VAL A 121 6.81 6.72 17.97
N ALA A 122 6.47 7.60 17.02
CA ALA A 122 6.48 7.31 15.59
C ALA A 122 7.86 6.84 15.10
N VAL A 123 8.95 7.46 15.57
CA VAL A 123 10.32 7.17 15.13
C VAL A 123 11.04 6.13 15.98
N HIS A 124 10.48 5.76 17.12
CA HIS A 124 11.12 4.79 18.02
C HIS A 124 10.95 3.37 17.50
N SER A 125 11.97 2.83 16.83
CA SER A 125 11.92 1.52 16.15
C SER A 125 11.54 0.34 17.05
N ASN A 126 11.86 0.40 18.36
CA ASN A 126 11.51 -0.63 19.33
C ASN A 126 10.11 -0.45 19.94
N ALA A 127 9.38 0.62 19.61
CA ALA A 127 8.01 0.77 20.06
C ALA A 127 7.07 -0.19 19.31
N ASP A 128 5.97 -0.56 19.97
CA ASP A 128 4.96 -1.41 19.35
C ASP A 128 4.48 -0.83 17.99
N PRO A 129 4.49 -1.62 16.91
CA PRO A 129 4.07 -1.15 15.58
C PRO A 129 2.65 -0.54 15.57
N VAL A 130 1.72 -1.06 16.37
CA VAL A 130 0.35 -0.50 16.47
C VAL A 130 0.39 0.89 17.08
N ALA A 131 1.17 1.10 18.15
CA ALA A 131 1.34 2.40 18.77
C ALA A 131 1.99 3.41 17.80
N ARG A 132 2.97 2.98 17.00
CA ARG A 132 3.62 3.81 15.98
C ARG A 132 2.63 4.22 14.88
N VAL A 133 1.81 3.28 14.38
CA VAL A 133 0.75 3.58 13.40
C VAL A 133 -0.25 4.60 13.94
N GLN A 134 -0.67 4.45 15.19
CA GLN A 134 -1.57 5.40 15.85
C GLN A 134 -0.95 6.79 16.00
N ALA A 135 0.34 6.84 16.36
CA ALA A 135 1.09 8.09 16.45
C ALA A 135 1.16 8.80 15.10
N LEU A 136 1.50 8.07 14.03
CA LEU A 136 1.55 8.61 12.66
C LEU A 136 0.16 9.09 12.20
N SER A 137 -0.90 8.33 12.49
CA SER A 137 -2.28 8.72 12.17
C SER A 137 -2.73 9.98 12.91
N LEU A 138 -2.30 10.15 14.16
CA LEU A 138 -2.56 11.38 14.91
C LEU A 138 -1.84 12.57 14.27
N LEU A 139 -0.57 12.42 13.90
CA LEU A 139 0.23 13.47 13.25
C LEU A 139 -0.31 13.82 11.86
N GLU A 140 -0.88 12.87 11.14
CA GLU A 140 -1.46 13.09 9.80
C GLU A 140 -2.51 14.20 9.80
N TRP A 141 -3.31 14.30 10.85
CA TRP A 141 -4.46 15.20 10.90
C TRP A 141 -4.28 16.40 11.84
N SER A 142 -3.31 16.35 12.75
CA SER A 142 -3.25 17.26 13.89
C SER A 142 -1.98 18.11 13.92
N ASP A 143 -0.88 17.61 13.35
CA ASP A 143 0.41 18.29 13.45
C ASP A 143 0.54 19.46 12.48
N ARG A 144 1.42 20.43 12.82
CA ARG A 144 1.67 21.63 12.00
C ARG A 144 3.02 21.58 11.27
N ASP A 145 3.98 20.82 11.82
CA ASP A 145 5.33 20.77 11.25
C ASP A 145 5.38 19.85 10.02
N PRO A 146 6.26 20.15 9.05
CA PRO A 146 6.49 19.27 7.91
C PRO A 146 7.00 17.89 8.36
N PRO A 147 6.43 16.79 7.85
CA PRO A 147 6.77 15.45 8.33
C PRO A 147 7.99 14.83 7.65
N ASP A 148 8.57 15.45 6.63
CA ASP A 148 9.57 14.85 5.74
C ASP A 148 10.76 14.26 6.52
N SER A 149 11.40 15.05 7.38
CA SER A 149 12.54 14.60 8.20
C SER A 149 12.16 13.58 9.28
N LEU A 150 10.92 13.64 9.79
CA LEU A 150 10.40 12.68 10.75
C LEU A 150 10.22 11.29 10.12
N VAL A 151 9.74 11.26 8.87
CA VAL A 151 9.32 10.03 8.21
C VAL A 151 10.45 9.36 7.43
N GLU A 152 11.45 10.11 6.98
CA GLU A 152 12.55 9.58 6.17
C GLU A 152 13.17 8.28 6.75
N PRO A 153 13.50 8.16 8.04
CA PRO A 153 14.04 6.92 8.61
C PRO A 153 13.05 5.74 8.58
N ILE A 154 11.74 6.03 8.59
CA ILE A 154 10.68 5.00 8.62
C ILE A 154 10.54 4.29 7.26
N LEU A 155 11.03 4.89 6.17
CA LEU A 155 10.96 4.28 4.84
C LEU A 155 12.04 3.22 4.60
N ALA A 156 12.85 2.89 5.59
CA ALA A 156 13.86 1.83 5.48
C ALA A 156 13.23 0.43 5.37
N THR A 157 13.94 -0.49 4.69
CA THR A 157 13.47 -1.88 4.43
C THR A 157 13.16 -2.68 5.70
N GLN A 158 13.80 -2.34 6.81
CA GLN A 158 13.67 -3.09 8.08
C GLN A 158 12.43 -2.68 8.90
N GLU A 159 11.75 -1.63 8.51
CA GLU A 159 10.56 -1.16 9.21
C GLU A 159 9.32 -1.99 8.85
N PRO A 160 8.38 -2.19 9.80
CA PRO A 160 7.13 -2.88 9.52
C PRO A 160 6.32 -2.20 8.41
N PRO A 161 5.76 -2.96 7.43
CA PRO A 161 4.99 -2.40 6.33
C PRO A 161 3.81 -1.51 6.75
N THR A 162 3.16 -1.86 7.84
CA THR A 162 2.04 -1.07 8.40
C THR A 162 2.48 0.31 8.87
N VAL A 163 3.67 0.39 9.47
CA VAL A 163 4.27 1.66 9.91
C VAL A 163 4.72 2.48 8.70
N GLN A 164 5.37 1.85 7.71
CA GLN A 164 5.74 2.50 6.45
C GLN A 164 4.52 3.04 5.71
N LEU A 165 3.43 2.28 5.66
CA LEU A 165 2.17 2.71 5.03
C LEU A 165 1.57 3.93 5.72
N ALA A 166 1.55 3.94 7.06
CA ALA A 166 1.06 5.09 7.83
C ALA A 166 1.96 6.33 7.60
N ALA A 167 3.27 6.13 7.53
CA ALA A 167 4.23 7.19 7.21
C ALA A 167 4.02 7.77 5.80
N LEU A 168 3.79 6.94 4.79
CA LEU A 168 3.47 7.39 3.43
C LEU A 168 2.17 8.18 3.37
N ARG A 169 1.14 7.79 4.13
CA ARG A 169 -0.12 8.54 4.22
C ARG A 169 0.10 9.93 4.83
N LEU A 170 0.87 10.00 5.91
CA LEU A 170 1.25 11.27 6.53
C LEU A 170 1.98 12.17 5.52
N LEU A 171 2.97 11.66 4.77
CA LEU A 171 3.68 12.41 3.73
C LEU A 171 2.75 12.84 2.60
N THR A 172 1.90 11.95 2.11
CA THR A 172 0.95 12.28 1.03
C THR A 172 0.01 13.41 1.44
N ARG A 173 -0.41 13.45 2.70
CA ARG A 173 -1.33 14.49 3.19
C ARG A 173 -0.63 15.80 3.51
N ARG A 174 0.54 15.75 4.11
CA ARG A 174 1.17 16.91 4.75
C ARG A 174 2.55 17.26 4.23
N GLY A 175 3.10 16.43 3.33
CA GLY A 175 4.43 16.64 2.77
C GLY A 175 4.58 17.97 2.04
N THR A 176 5.82 18.36 1.86
CA THR A 176 6.26 19.61 1.25
C THR A 176 6.62 19.42 -0.24
N GLY A 177 7.23 20.42 -0.86
CA GLY A 177 7.82 20.30 -2.19
C GLY A 177 9.02 19.34 -2.25
N GLU A 178 9.66 19.02 -1.10
CA GLU A 178 10.76 18.04 -1.03
C GLU A 178 10.29 16.59 -0.94
N THR A 179 9.03 16.36 -0.54
CA THR A 179 8.46 15.03 -0.35
C THR A 179 8.59 14.13 -1.59
N PRO A 180 8.31 14.57 -2.84
CA PRO A 180 8.48 13.72 -4.02
C PRO A 180 9.90 13.18 -4.17
N ARG A 181 10.91 14.02 -3.91
CA ARG A 181 12.32 13.62 -3.97
C ARG A 181 12.64 12.53 -2.95
N LEU A 182 12.15 12.68 -1.73
CA LEU A 182 12.30 11.69 -0.65
C LEU A 182 11.63 10.36 -1.02
N LEU A 183 10.39 10.41 -1.52
CA LEU A 183 9.64 9.22 -1.93
C LEU A 183 10.31 8.48 -3.09
N LEU A 184 10.82 9.21 -4.09
CA LEU A 184 11.52 8.62 -5.23
C LEU A 184 12.88 8.05 -4.83
N ALA A 185 13.58 8.66 -3.87
CA ALA A 185 14.84 8.11 -3.34
C ALA A 185 14.62 6.78 -2.60
N ALA A 186 13.54 6.65 -1.81
CA ALA A 186 13.19 5.41 -1.12
C ALA A 186 12.63 4.32 -2.05
N TRP A 187 12.14 4.68 -3.24
CA TRP A 187 11.43 3.81 -4.18
C TRP A 187 12.06 2.44 -4.42
N PRO A 188 13.40 2.30 -4.71
CA PRO A 188 13.99 1.02 -5.05
C PRO A 188 13.84 -0.05 -3.97
N SER A 189 13.82 0.35 -2.70
CA SER A 189 13.77 -0.55 -1.54
C SER A 189 12.34 -0.90 -1.08
N LEU A 190 11.31 -0.26 -1.66
CA LEU A 190 9.94 -0.43 -1.22
C LEU A 190 9.22 -1.55 -1.98
N THR A 191 8.24 -2.15 -1.30
CA THR A 191 7.41 -3.24 -1.84
C THR A 191 6.33 -2.72 -2.81
N PRO A 192 5.70 -3.59 -3.61
CA PRO A 192 4.65 -3.20 -4.54
C PRO A 192 3.50 -2.41 -3.91
N GLN A 193 3.08 -2.81 -2.71
CA GLN A 193 2.01 -2.12 -1.99
C GLN A 193 2.39 -0.67 -1.66
N LEU A 194 3.57 -0.47 -1.10
CA LEU A 194 4.07 0.86 -0.72
C LEU A 194 4.32 1.74 -1.95
N ARG A 195 4.82 1.17 -3.05
CA ARG A 195 4.99 1.86 -4.33
C ARG A 195 3.66 2.32 -4.91
N GLY A 196 2.60 1.50 -4.81
CA GLY A 196 1.24 1.88 -5.20
C GLY A 196 0.74 3.09 -4.45
N GLU A 197 1.00 3.17 -3.14
CA GLU A 197 0.64 4.33 -2.31
C GLU A 197 1.44 5.59 -2.69
N ILE A 198 2.73 5.45 -3.01
CA ILE A 198 3.54 6.58 -3.50
C ILE A 198 2.98 7.12 -4.81
N VAL A 199 2.70 6.24 -5.79
CA VAL A 199 2.10 6.68 -7.07
C VAL A 199 0.76 7.36 -6.84
N HIS A 200 -0.08 6.79 -5.95
CA HIS A 200 -1.33 7.43 -5.56
C HIS A 200 -1.10 8.83 -4.99
N GLY A 201 -0.17 8.97 -4.05
CA GLY A 201 0.20 10.24 -3.43
C GLY A 201 0.71 11.26 -4.43
N LEU A 202 1.68 10.90 -5.27
CA LEU A 202 2.25 11.78 -6.29
C LEU A 202 1.21 12.24 -7.33
N LEU A 203 0.21 11.39 -7.65
CA LEU A 203 -0.89 11.72 -8.56
C LEU A 203 -2.03 12.48 -7.89
N SER A 204 -2.10 12.52 -6.57
CA SER A 204 -3.16 13.22 -5.84
C SER A 204 -2.91 14.73 -5.71
N ARG A 205 -1.66 15.16 -5.92
CA ARG A 205 -1.23 16.54 -5.84
C ARG A 205 -0.70 17.03 -7.19
N PRO A 206 -1.38 17.97 -7.85
CA PRO A 206 -0.97 18.48 -9.16
C PRO A 206 0.48 18.98 -9.21
N GLU A 207 0.95 19.58 -8.11
CA GLU A 207 2.31 20.10 -7.97
C GLU A 207 3.39 19.01 -7.93
N TRP A 208 3.05 17.75 -7.62
CA TRP A 208 3.97 16.62 -7.54
C TRP A 208 4.01 15.77 -8.83
N ILE A 209 3.07 15.96 -9.75
CA ILE A 209 3.02 15.24 -11.02
C ILE A 209 4.30 15.41 -11.85
N PRO A 210 4.91 16.61 -11.93
CA PRO A 210 6.18 16.78 -12.66
C PRO A 210 7.31 15.90 -12.13
N ASP A 211 7.39 15.69 -10.81
CA ASP A 211 8.40 14.84 -10.16
C ASP A 211 8.17 13.36 -10.48
N LEU A 212 6.91 12.89 -10.46
CA LEU A 212 6.56 11.54 -10.91
C LEU A 212 7.00 11.32 -12.35
N LEU A 213 6.72 12.26 -13.26
CA LEU A 213 7.15 12.16 -14.66
C LEU A 213 8.66 12.15 -14.79
N THR A 214 9.37 12.92 -13.97
CA THR A 214 10.85 12.88 -13.90
C THR A 214 11.35 11.52 -13.42
N GLY A 215 10.72 10.94 -12.40
CA GLY A 215 11.03 9.58 -11.93
C GLY A 215 10.81 8.51 -13.01
N LEU A 216 9.77 8.65 -13.83
CA LEU A 216 9.51 7.79 -15.00
C LEU A 216 10.57 7.97 -16.10
N GLU A 217 10.95 9.20 -16.42
CA GLU A 217 11.98 9.54 -17.43
C GLU A 217 13.36 9.00 -17.06
N GLN A 218 13.71 9.12 -15.78
CA GLN A 218 14.95 8.58 -15.20
C GLN A 218 14.90 7.06 -15.01
N GLY A 219 13.72 6.45 -15.18
CA GLY A 219 13.50 5.03 -14.96
C GLY A 219 13.56 4.64 -13.46
N VAL A 220 13.46 5.55 -12.51
CA VAL A 220 13.28 5.24 -11.07
C VAL A 220 11.93 4.56 -10.87
N VAL A 221 10.88 5.10 -11.46
CA VAL A 221 9.53 4.52 -11.51
C VAL A 221 9.38 3.84 -12.87
N ALA A 222 8.89 2.60 -12.90
CA ALA A 222 8.55 1.97 -14.18
C ALA A 222 7.17 2.46 -14.67
N VAL A 223 6.99 2.49 -15.98
CA VAL A 223 5.68 2.84 -16.58
C VAL A 223 4.57 1.92 -16.04
N SER A 224 4.89 0.63 -15.82
CA SER A 224 3.98 -0.36 -15.24
C SER A 224 3.48 -0.03 -13.83
N ASP A 225 4.27 0.72 -13.04
CA ASP A 225 3.89 1.11 -11.68
C ASP A 225 2.76 2.16 -11.66
N VAL A 226 2.55 2.86 -12.80
CA VAL A 226 1.42 3.78 -12.96
C VAL A 226 0.20 2.99 -13.45
N PRO A 227 -0.89 2.86 -12.64
CA PRO A 227 -2.07 2.11 -13.02
C PRO A 227 -2.68 2.62 -14.33
N LEU A 228 -3.11 1.71 -15.22
CA LEU A 228 -3.67 2.04 -16.55
C LEU A 228 -4.77 3.09 -16.48
N GLY A 229 -5.69 2.96 -15.52
CA GLY A 229 -6.76 3.95 -15.31
C GLY A 229 -6.27 5.35 -14.98
N ARG A 230 -5.06 5.49 -14.40
CA ARG A 230 -4.46 6.80 -14.05
C ARG A 230 -3.67 7.40 -15.20
N ARG A 231 -3.13 6.59 -16.12
CA ARG A 231 -2.41 7.06 -17.32
C ARG A 231 -3.31 7.92 -18.21
N GLY A 232 -4.60 7.54 -18.35
CA GLY A 232 -5.58 8.32 -19.09
C GLY A 232 -5.74 9.77 -18.62
N GLY A 233 -5.65 10.01 -17.31
CA GLY A 233 -5.66 11.34 -16.72
C GLY A 233 -4.43 12.17 -17.11
N LEU A 234 -3.24 11.56 -17.12
CA LEU A 234 -2.00 12.22 -17.54
C LEU A 234 -1.98 12.53 -19.04
N LEU A 235 -2.47 11.61 -19.88
CA LEU A 235 -2.59 11.80 -21.33
C LEU A 235 -3.61 12.87 -21.74
N LYS A 236 -4.58 13.17 -20.87
CA LYS A 236 -5.61 14.19 -21.08
C LYS A 236 -5.42 15.40 -20.16
N HIS A 237 -4.23 15.53 -19.54
CA HIS A 237 -3.98 16.58 -18.56
C HIS A 237 -4.11 17.97 -19.17
N ALA A 238 -4.71 18.93 -18.43
CA ALA A 238 -4.94 20.29 -18.91
C ALA A 238 -3.63 21.06 -19.18
N ASN A 239 -2.56 20.77 -18.42
CA ASN A 239 -1.24 21.34 -18.66
C ASN A 239 -0.58 20.63 -19.87
N PRO A 240 -0.30 21.36 -21.00
CA PRO A 240 0.27 20.78 -22.19
C PRO A 240 1.66 20.10 -21.98
N ALA A 241 2.48 20.64 -21.08
CA ALA A 241 3.81 20.07 -20.80
C ALA A 241 3.70 18.71 -20.12
N ILE A 242 2.80 18.53 -19.16
CA ILE A 242 2.52 17.22 -18.51
C ILE A 242 1.99 16.25 -19.55
N LYS A 243 1.01 16.67 -20.37
CA LYS A 243 0.43 15.83 -21.42
C LYS A 243 1.52 15.34 -22.40
N GLN A 244 2.35 16.23 -22.90
CA GLN A 244 3.42 15.90 -23.87
C GLN A 244 4.44 14.91 -23.28
N ARG A 245 4.87 15.11 -22.01
CA ARG A 245 5.76 14.18 -21.31
C ARG A 245 5.11 12.80 -21.16
N ALA A 246 3.85 12.75 -20.73
CA ALA A 246 3.09 11.52 -20.58
C ALA A 246 2.95 10.77 -21.93
N GLU A 247 2.62 11.47 -23.02
CA GLU A 247 2.54 10.87 -24.35
C GLU A 247 3.87 10.27 -24.80
N THR A 248 4.99 10.92 -24.49
CA THR A 248 6.32 10.43 -24.82
C THR A 248 6.68 9.18 -24.01
N LEU A 249 6.41 9.21 -22.71
CA LEU A 249 6.71 8.12 -21.78
C LEU A 249 5.88 6.86 -22.09
N PHE A 250 4.58 7.03 -22.30
CA PHE A 250 3.69 5.88 -22.51
C PHE A 250 3.77 5.30 -23.93
N ARG A 251 4.33 6.04 -24.92
CA ARG A 251 4.66 5.51 -26.25
C ARG A 251 5.97 4.72 -26.28
N ARG A 252 6.96 5.05 -25.45
CA ARG A 252 8.31 4.47 -25.47
C ARG A 252 8.44 3.09 -24.81
N SER A 253 7.36 2.51 -24.35
CA SER A 253 7.43 1.32 -23.49
C SER A 253 7.70 0.00 -24.21
N THR A 254 7.90 -0.03 -25.52
CA THR A 254 8.14 -1.28 -26.25
C THR A 254 9.50 -1.26 -26.97
N PRO A 255 10.46 -2.15 -26.61
CA PRO A 255 11.65 -2.35 -27.42
C PRO A 255 11.27 -2.78 -28.85
N ALA A 256 11.93 -2.20 -29.86
CA ALA A 256 11.64 -2.48 -31.27
C ALA A 256 11.71 -3.98 -31.64
N GLU A 257 12.46 -4.76 -30.87
CA GLU A 257 12.54 -6.22 -31.03
C GLU A 257 11.22 -6.90 -30.61
N ARG A 258 10.61 -6.50 -29.49
CA ARG A 258 9.32 -7.04 -29.03
C ARG A 258 8.17 -6.64 -29.95
N GLU A 259 8.24 -5.45 -30.56
CA GLU A 259 7.25 -5.03 -31.58
C GLU A 259 7.29 -5.94 -32.81
N ARG A 260 8.48 -6.34 -33.26
CA ARG A 260 8.62 -7.30 -34.37
C ARG A 260 8.05 -8.68 -34.01
N VAL A 261 8.30 -9.15 -32.79
CA VAL A 261 7.73 -10.42 -32.31
C VAL A 261 6.21 -10.35 -32.26
N LEU A 262 5.63 -9.27 -31.74
CA LEU A 262 4.19 -9.06 -31.71
C LEU A 262 3.59 -9.04 -33.13
N GLU A 263 4.23 -8.34 -34.06
CA GLU A 263 3.76 -8.29 -35.45
C GLU A 263 3.81 -9.67 -36.10
N ASN A 264 4.87 -10.45 -35.88
CA ASN A 264 5.00 -11.81 -36.43
C ASN A 264 3.92 -12.77 -35.91
N TYR A 265 3.43 -12.54 -34.70
CA TYR A 265 2.39 -13.38 -34.06
C TYR A 265 0.97 -12.80 -34.20
N ARG A 266 0.80 -11.63 -34.80
CA ARG A 266 -0.51 -10.98 -34.95
C ARG A 266 -1.54 -11.88 -35.61
N THR A 267 -1.13 -12.58 -36.65
CA THR A 267 -1.99 -13.51 -37.38
C THR A 267 -2.44 -14.72 -36.57
N ALA A 268 -1.72 -15.09 -35.52
CA ALA A 268 -2.18 -16.15 -34.60
C ALA A 268 -3.50 -15.82 -33.91
N GLY A 269 -3.80 -14.52 -33.71
CA GLY A 269 -5.11 -14.07 -33.18
C GLY A 269 -6.28 -14.22 -34.14
N GLU A 270 -6.00 -14.45 -35.44
CA GLU A 270 -6.97 -14.58 -36.53
C GLU A 270 -7.15 -16.05 -36.96
N LEU A 271 -6.18 -16.93 -36.64
CA LEU A 271 -6.27 -18.36 -36.94
C LEU A 271 -7.33 -19.06 -36.07
N ALA A 272 -7.95 -20.09 -36.67
CA ALA A 272 -8.81 -20.99 -35.92
C ALA A 272 -7.98 -21.83 -34.95
N GLY A 273 -8.19 -21.60 -33.64
CA GLY A 273 -7.54 -22.33 -32.57
C GLY A 273 -8.40 -23.44 -32.01
N ASP A 274 -7.78 -24.51 -31.51
CA ASP A 274 -8.40 -25.62 -30.83
C ASP A 274 -8.13 -25.55 -29.33
N PRO A 275 -9.14 -25.36 -28.45
CA PRO A 275 -8.94 -25.22 -27.01
C PRO A 275 -8.41 -26.50 -26.36
N THR A 276 -8.60 -27.69 -26.93
CA THR A 276 -8.07 -28.95 -26.41
C THR A 276 -6.55 -29.01 -26.59
N ARG A 277 -6.08 -28.75 -27.82
CA ARG A 277 -4.65 -28.61 -28.07
C ARG A 277 -4.04 -27.45 -27.29
N GLY A 278 -4.79 -26.36 -27.14
CA GLY A 278 -4.40 -25.20 -26.33
C GLY A 278 -4.20 -25.54 -24.85
N ALA A 279 -4.96 -26.47 -24.28
CA ALA A 279 -4.76 -26.95 -22.92
C ALA A 279 -3.41 -27.69 -22.77
N GLU A 280 -3.00 -28.47 -23.76
CA GLU A 280 -1.68 -29.15 -23.77
C GLU A 280 -0.53 -28.12 -23.84
N VAL A 281 -0.70 -27.09 -24.66
CA VAL A 281 0.25 -25.97 -24.73
C VAL A 281 0.32 -25.25 -23.39
N ALA A 282 -0.80 -24.92 -22.75
CA ALA A 282 -0.84 -24.27 -21.47
C ALA A 282 -0.12 -25.10 -20.37
N ARG A 283 -0.36 -26.41 -20.29
CA ARG A 283 0.35 -27.29 -19.34
C ARG A 283 1.87 -27.23 -19.52
N ARG A 284 2.34 -27.21 -20.76
CA ARG A 284 3.77 -27.21 -21.07
C ARG A 284 4.45 -25.90 -20.73
N VAL A 285 3.84 -24.75 -21.02
CA VAL A 285 4.54 -23.46 -20.97
C VAL A 285 3.98 -22.46 -19.94
N CYS A 286 2.75 -22.67 -19.43
CA CYS A 286 2.10 -21.68 -18.55
C CYS A 286 1.92 -22.16 -17.10
N LEU A 287 1.56 -23.46 -16.91
CA LEU A 287 1.11 -23.95 -15.60
C LEU A 287 2.22 -24.11 -14.56
N GLY A 288 3.49 -23.96 -14.94
CA GLY A 288 4.58 -23.82 -14.00
C GLY A 288 4.52 -22.56 -13.12
N CYS A 289 3.73 -21.55 -13.58
CA CYS A 289 3.56 -20.27 -12.86
C CYS A 289 2.10 -19.86 -12.70
N HIS A 290 1.20 -20.32 -13.56
CA HIS A 290 -0.20 -19.92 -13.56
C HIS A 290 -1.13 -21.07 -13.20
N GLN A 291 -2.30 -20.74 -12.67
CA GLN A 291 -3.41 -21.68 -12.52
C GLN A 291 -4.38 -21.55 -13.69
N LEU A 292 -4.90 -22.69 -14.15
CA LEU A 292 -5.98 -22.79 -15.16
C LEU A 292 -6.81 -24.04 -14.87
N SER A 293 -8.13 -23.88 -14.66
CA SER A 293 -9.09 -24.96 -14.37
C SER A 293 -8.66 -25.87 -13.21
N GLY A 294 -8.12 -25.27 -12.14
CA GLY A 294 -7.64 -25.97 -10.95
C GLY A 294 -6.27 -26.64 -11.07
N GLU A 295 -5.65 -26.65 -12.25
CA GLU A 295 -4.29 -27.15 -12.46
C GLU A 295 -3.26 -26.03 -12.38
N GLY A 296 -1.99 -26.34 -12.03
CA GLY A 296 -0.85 -25.42 -12.08
C GLY A 296 -0.57 -24.68 -10.78
N GLN A 297 0.28 -23.66 -10.86
CA GLN A 297 0.84 -22.94 -9.71
C GLN A 297 0.31 -21.51 -9.62
N ALA A 298 0.00 -21.06 -8.39
CA ALA A 298 -0.47 -19.69 -8.14
C ALA A 298 0.71 -18.72 -7.94
N VAL A 299 1.61 -18.61 -8.93
CA VAL A 299 2.70 -17.64 -8.92
C VAL A 299 2.30 -16.40 -9.70
N GLY A 300 1.83 -16.57 -10.93
CA GLY A 300 1.21 -15.52 -11.73
C GLY A 300 -0.32 -15.44 -11.52
N PRO A 301 -1.00 -14.51 -12.23
CA PRO A 301 -2.46 -14.43 -12.19
C PRO A 301 -3.12 -15.73 -12.67
N ALA A 302 -4.28 -16.08 -12.09
CA ALA A 302 -5.10 -17.18 -12.60
C ALA A 302 -5.56 -16.87 -14.05
N LEU A 303 -5.36 -17.81 -14.97
CA LEU A 303 -5.61 -17.59 -16.40
C LEU A 303 -7.10 -17.49 -16.73
N GLU A 304 -7.99 -17.96 -15.85
CA GLU A 304 -9.44 -17.72 -15.98
C GLU A 304 -9.79 -16.23 -15.93
N SER A 305 -8.98 -15.43 -15.22
CA SER A 305 -9.23 -13.99 -15.09
C SER A 305 -9.07 -13.22 -16.40
N VAL A 306 -8.41 -13.81 -17.40
CA VAL A 306 -8.12 -13.15 -18.68
C VAL A 306 -9.04 -13.56 -19.82
N LYS A 307 -10.01 -14.44 -19.60
CA LYS A 307 -10.92 -14.99 -20.64
C LYS A 307 -11.69 -13.93 -21.44
N HIS A 308 -11.93 -12.78 -20.84
CA HIS A 308 -12.66 -11.67 -21.47
C HIS A 308 -11.78 -10.74 -22.31
N ARG A 309 -10.46 -10.97 -22.32
CA ARG A 309 -9.52 -10.15 -23.06
C ARG A 309 -9.49 -10.50 -24.55
N GLY A 310 -9.24 -9.51 -25.40
CA GLY A 310 -9.05 -9.71 -26.84
C GLY A 310 -7.78 -10.49 -27.14
N SER A 311 -7.74 -11.21 -28.28
CA SER A 311 -6.55 -11.98 -28.70
C SER A 311 -5.30 -11.11 -28.79
N GLY A 312 -5.42 -9.86 -29.29
CA GLY A 312 -4.28 -8.93 -29.37
C GLY A 312 -3.73 -8.52 -28.00
N GLU A 313 -4.58 -8.35 -27.00
CA GLU A 313 -4.17 -8.04 -25.63
C GLU A 313 -3.49 -9.26 -24.98
N LEU A 314 -4.03 -10.46 -25.18
CA LEU A 314 -3.41 -11.70 -24.68
C LEU A 314 -2.03 -11.93 -25.32
N LEU A 315 -1.91 -11.73 -26.65
CA LEU A 315 -0.63 -11.80 -27.35
C LEU A 315 0.39 -10.82 -26.76
N LEU A 316 -0.04 -9.59 -26.48
CA LEU A 316 0.81 -8.57 -25.87
C LEU A 316 1.40 -9.06 -24.54
N HIS A 317 0.55 -9.54 -23.62
CA HIS A 317 0.99 -9.99 -22.32
C HIS A 317 1.83 -11.28 -22.35
N ILE A 318 1.63 -12.15 -23.34
CA ILE A 318 2.39 -13.39 -23.50
C ILE A 318 3.78 -13.10 -24.11
N LEU A 319 3.84 -12.26 -25.14
CA LEU A 319 5.05 -12.04 -25.94
C LEU A 319 5.91 -10.87 -25.44
N ASP A 320 5.32 -9.93 -24.69
CA ASP A 320 6.01 -8.79 -24.09
C ASP A 320 5.60 -8.63 -22.61
N PRO A 321 5.95 -9.62 -21.76
CA PRO A 321 5.50 -9.65 -20.36
C PRO A 321 6.09 -8.51 -19.50
N ASN A 322 7.12 -7.83 -19.99
CA ASN A 322 7.74 -6.70 -19.33
C ASN A 322 7.14 -5.34 -19.72
N ARG A 323 6.27 -5.30 -20.72
CA ARG A 323 5.62 -4.06 -21.16
C ARG A 323 4.72 -3.45 -20.08
N GLU A 324 3.99 -4.30 -19.36
CA GLU A 324 3.01 -3.90 -18.36
C GLU A 324 3.00 -4.91 -17.22
N VAL A 325 3.96 -4.79 -16.31
CA VAL A 325 4.03 -5.65 -15.12
C VAL A 325 3.23 -5.03 -14.00
N LEU A 326 2.18 -5.72 -13.54
CA LEU A 326 1.46 -5.29 -12.34
C LEU A 326 2.41 -5.35 -11.13
N PRO A 327 2.39 -4.37 -10.22
CA PRO A 327 3.30 -4.31 -9.07
C PRO A 327 3.36 -5.60 -8.25
N ALA A 328 2.22 -6.29 -8.07
CA ALA A 328 2.14 -7.56 -7.34
C ALA A 328 2.88 -8.73 -8.02
N PHE A 329 3.24 -8.61 -9.31
CA PHE A 329 3.92 -9.65 -10.07
C PHE A 329 5.31 -9.22 -10.55
N GLN A 330 5.82 -8.10 -10.04
CA GLN A 330 7.21 -7.70 -10.24
C GLN A 330 8.15 -8.61 -9.46
N GLU A 331 9.26 -8.97 -10.09
CA GLU A 331 10.32 -9.69 -9.42
C GLU A 331 11.13 -8.76 -8.51
N TYR A 332 11.42 -9.24 -7.32
CA TYR A 332 12.31 -8.62 -6.33
C TYR A 332 13.52 -9.51 -6.08
N THR A 333 14.65 -8.88 -5.81
CA THR A 333 15.85 -9.55 -5.31
C THR A 333 16.16 -9.02 -3.91
N ALA A 334 16.28 -9.93 -2.94
CA ALA A 334 16.80 -9.63 -1.63
C ALA A 334 18.24 -10.09 -1.52
N ARG A 335 19.16 -9.18 -1.15
CA ARG A 335 20.52 -9.51 -0.74
C ARG A 335 20.54 -9.64 0.78
N LEU A 336 21.08 -10.74 1.28
CA LEU A 336 21.12 -11.05 2.70
C LEU A 336 22.46 -10.65 3.31
N LYS A 337 22.47 -10.37 4.60
CA LYS A 337 23.67 -9.96 5.37
C LYS A 337 24.77 -11.04 5.37
N ASP A 338 24.42 -12.30 5.13
CA ASP A 338 25.35 -13.42 4.99
C ASP A 338 25.93 -13.59 3.57
N GLY A 339 25.58 -12.68 2.65
CA GLY A 339 26.04 -12.68 1.26
C GLY A 339 25.20 -13.51 0.30
N ARG A 340 24.21 -14.29 0.77
CA ARG A 340 23.25 -14.97 -0.11
C ARG A 340 22.29 -13.98 -0.75
N SER A 341 21.69 -14.40 -1.86
CA SER A 341 20.62 -13.64 -2.51
C SER A 341 19.46 -14.55 -2.84
N THR A 342 18.26 -14.04 -2.72
CA THR A 342 17.04 -14.69 -3.20
C THR A 342 16.23 -13.74 -4.07
N SER A 343 15.48 -14.28 -5.03
CA SER A 343 14.60 -13.47 -5.89
C SER A 343 13.25 -14.15 -6.08
N GLY A 344 12.25 -13.36 -6.44
CA GLY A 344 10.89 -13.84 -6.73
C GLY A 344 9.89 -12.70 -6.62
N ILE A 345 8.61 -13.00 -6.81
CA ILE A 345 7.54 -12.07 -6.44
C ILE A 345 7.35 -12.09 -4.92
N ILE A 346 6.99 -10.96 -4.35
CA ILE A 346 6.60 -10.89 -2.93
C ILE A 346 5.19 -11.44 -2.81
N ALA A 347 5.07 -12.65 -2.24
CA ALA A 347 3.79 -13.33 -2.05
C ALA A 347 3.10 -12.91 -0.76
N GLU A 348 3.90 -12.63 0.28
CA GLU A 348 3.42 -12.18 1.58
C GLU A 348 4.48 -11.30 2.23
N GLU A 349 4.02 -10.32 2.97
CA GLU A 349 4.86 -9.39 3.70
C GLU A 349 4.29 -9.17 5.10
N THR A 350 5.11 -9.44 6.12
CA THR A 350 4.77 -9.24 7.53
C THR A 350 5.73 -8.23 8.18
N ALA A 351 5.48 -7.90 9.44
CA ALA A 351 6.37 -7.05 10.22
C ALA A 351 7.79 -7.65 10.37
N SER A 352 7.92 -8.98 10.36
CA SER A 352 9.18 -9.68 10.66
C SER A 352 9.78 -10.41 9.46
N ALA A 353 9.04 -10.65 8.37
CA ALA A 353 9.49 -11.48 7.26
C ALA A 353 8.89 -11.07 5.92
N ILE A 354 9.57 -11.42 4.84
CA ILE A 354 9.10 -11.34 3.46
C ILE A 354 9.12 -12.75 2.87
N THR A 355 8.00 -13.17 2.29
CA THR A 355 7.87 -14.46 1.60
C THR A 355 7.96 -14.24 0.09
N PHE A 356 8.99 -14.79 -0.52
CA PHE A 356 9.18 -14.81 -1.97
C PHE A 356 8.55 -16.05 -2.58
N ARG A 357 7.94 -15.91 -3.75
CA ARG A 357 7.44 -17.03 -4.56
C ARG A 357 8.08 -17.01 -5.93
N ARG A 358 8.52 -18.17 -6.39
CA ARG A 358 9.20 -18.40 -7.68
C ARG A 358 8.43 -19.38 -8.54
N ALA A 359 8.87 -19.55 -9.78
CA ALA A 359 8.34 -20.55 -10.70
C ALA A 359 8.23 -21.92 -10.02
N GLN A 360 7.25 -22.73 -10.45
CA GLN A 360 6.91 -24.04 -9.90
C GLN A 360 6.41 -24.00 -8.45
N GLY A 361 5.96 -22.84 -7.96
CA GLY A 361 5.40 -22.66 -6.63
C GLY A 361 6.42 -22.70 -5.50
N VAL A 362 7.74 -22.62 -5.79
CA VAL A 362 8.76 -22.57 -4.75
C VAL A 362 8.58 -21.34 -3.89
N VAL A 363 8.51 -21.54 -2.58
CA VAL A 363 8.31 -20.49 -1.57
C VAL A 363 9.54 -20.42 -0.67
N GLU A 364 10.02 -19.20 -0.43
CA GLU A 364 11.13 -18.94 0.50
C GLU A 364 10.77 -17.74 1.37
N THR A 365 10.78 -17.93 2.69
CA THR A 365 10.54 -16.87 3.67
C THR A 365 11.85 -16.41 4.27
N VAL A 366 12.11 -15.12 4.20
CA VAL A 366 13.33 -14.46 4.71
C VAL A 366 12.92 -13.47 5.79
N ARG A 367 13.61 -13.51 6.93
CA ARG A 367 13.39 -12.53 8.00
C ARG A 367 13.90 -11.15 7.56
N ARG A 368 13.14 -10.10 7.88
CA ARG A 368 13.51 -8.73 7.50
C ARG A 368 14.87 -8.32 8.07
N GLU A 369 15.19 -8.75 9.28
CA GLU A 369 16.48 -8.49 9.93
C GLU A 369 17.68 -9.10 9.19
N GLU A 370 17.46 -10.14 8.37
CA GLU A 370 18.51 -10.77 7.56
C GLU A 370 18.71 -10.07 6.22
N ILE A 371 17.75 -9.23 5.79
CA ILE A 371 17.82 -8.52 4.52
C ILE A 371 18.75 -7.32 4.67
N GLU A 372 19.80 -7.26 3.88
CA GLU A 372 20.66 -6.10 3.74
C GLU A 372 20.08 -5.10 2.74
N GLU A 373 19.57 -5.62 1.60
CA GLU A 373 19.03 -4.82 0.52
C GLU A 373 17.89 -5.55 -0.17
N LEU A 374 16.79 -4.84 -0.46
CA LEU A 374 15.66 -5.33 -1.24
C LEU A 374 15.49 -4.44 -2.48
N LEU A 375 15.64 -5.03 -3.67
CA LEU A 375 15.57 -4.31 -4.93
C LEU A 375 14.50 -4.92 -5.84
N SER A 376 13.69 -4.07 -6.47
CA SER A 376 12.86 -4.51 -7.59
C SER A 376 13.70 -4.60 -8.86
N THR A 377 13.60 -5.72 -9.58
CA THR A 377 14.17 -5.85 -10.93
C THR A 377 13.38 -5.04 -11.96
N ARG A 378 12.17 -4.59 -11.62
CA ARG A 378 11.17 -3.95 -12.49
C ARG A 378 10.74 -4.84 -13.67
N ARG A 379 11.01 -6.13 -13.58
CA ARG A 379 10.67 -7.11 -14.62
C ARG A 379 9.60 -8.06 -14.09
N SER A 380 8.88 -8.63 -15.02
CA SER A 380 8.00 -9.75 -14.76
C SER A 380 8.80 -10.99 -14.42
N LEU A 381 8.31 -11.83 -13.50
CA LEU A 381 8.82 -13.18 -13.35
C LEU A 381 8.47 -14.06 -14.57
N MET A 382 7.47 -13.66 -15.37
CA MET A 382 7.14 -14.32 -16.63
C MET A 382 8.27 -14.08 -17.64
N PRO A 383 8.90 -15.14 -18.18
CA PRO A 383 10.04 -15.00 -19.07
C PRO A 383 9.64 -14.40 -20.43
N GLU A 384 10.51 -13.60 -21.00
CA GLU A 384 10.48 -13.27 -22.43
C GLU A 384 10.94 -14.47 -23.26
N GLY A 385 10.57 -14.49 -24.53
CA GLY A 385 11.05 -15.51 -25.47
C GLY A 385 10.19 -16.77 -25.54
N LEU A 386 8.99 -16.78 -24.93
CA LEU A 386 8.06 -17.90 -25.03
C LEU A 386 7.68 -18.24 -26.47
N GLU A 387 7.73 -17.27 -27.37
CA GLU A 387 7.50 -17.45 -28.82
C GLU A 387 8.45 -18.46 -29.44
N SER A 388 9.67 -18.59 -28.95
CA SER A 388 10.62 -19.58 -29.46
C SER A 388 10.18 -21.03 -29.26
N GLN A 389 9.24 -21.26 -28.36
CA GLN A 389 8.70 -22.57 -28.00
C GLN A 389 7.31 -22.85 -28.62
N LEU A 390 6.76 -21.89 -29.36
CA LEU A 390 5.39 -21.93 -29.85
C LEU A 390 5.34 -21.60 -31.34
N THR A 391 4.70 -22.47 -32.12
CA THR A 391 4.32 -22.11 -33.49
C THR A 391 3.13 -21.15 -33.51
N LEU A 392 2.87 -20.49 -34.65
CA LEU A 392 1.68 -19.65 -34.79
C LEU A 392 0.37 -20.40 -34.49
N GLN A 393 0.26 -21.66 -34.95
CA GLN A 393 -0.91 -22.48 -34.66
C GLN A 393 -1.04 -22.83 -33.17
N GLN A 394 0.07 -23.18 -32.50
CA GLN A 394 0.06 -23.44 -31.05
C GLN A 394 -0.31 -22.18 -30.25
N MET A 395 0.11 -21.00 -30.70
CA MET A 395 -0.33 -19.75 -30.10
C MET A 395 -1.84 -19.53 -30.32
N ALA A 396 -2.38 -19.81 -31.52
CA ALA A 396 -3.82 -19.72 -31.78
C ALA A 396 -4.61 -20.69 -30.89
N ASP A 397 -4.14 -21.93 -30.76
CA ASP A 397 -4.73 -22.96 -29.90
C ASP A 397 -4.72 -22.51 -28.41
N LEU A 398 -3.59 -21.95 -27.94
CA LEU A 398 -3.48 -21.39 -26.60
C LEU A 398 -4.47 -20.23 -26.37
N LEU A 399 -4.56 -19.29 -27.29
CA LEU A 399 -5.51 -18.18 -27.22
C LEU A 399 -6.97 -18.69 -27.16
N ALA A 400 -7.30 -19.72 -28.00
CA ALA A 400 -8.61 -20.37 -27.96
C ALA A 400 -8.90 -20.96 -26.58
N ARG A 401 -7.93 -21.64 -25.95
CA ARG A 401 -8.07 -22.21 -24.60
C ARG A 401 -8.28 -21.13 -23.54
N LEU A 402 -7.49 -20.07 -23.55
CA LEU A 402 -7.60 -18.98 -22.58
C LEU A 402 -8.94 -18.24 -22.64
N LYS A 403 -9.59 -18.24 -23.81
CA LYS A 403 -10.89 -17.58 -24.04
C LYS A 403 -12.10 -18.51 -23.83
N ALA A 404 -11.92 -19.82 -23.91
CA ALA A 404 -13.03 -20.77 -23.84
C ALA A 404 -13.71 -20.84 -22.46
N GLY A 405 -13.03 -20.38 -21.38
CA GLY A 405 -13.52 -20.67 -20.03
C GLY A 405 -13.45 -22.18 -19.72
N GLU A 406 -14.18 -22.63 -18.73
CA GLU A 406 -14.35 -24.06 -18.44
C GLU A 406 -15.05 -24.78 -19.57
#